data_008697afe59ff2f9d0e40de714e4b4eb
#
_entry.id   008697afe59ff2f9d0e40de714e4b4eb
#
_cell.length_a   1.000
_cell.length_b   1.000
_cell.length_c   1.000
_cell.angle_alpha   90.00
_cell.angle_beta   90.00
_cell.angle_gamma   90.00
#
_symmetry.space_group_name_H-M   'P 1'
#
loop_
_entity.id
_entity.type
_entity.pdbx_description
1 polymer ?
#
loop_
_entity_poly.entity_id
_entity_poly.type
_entity_poly.pdbx_seq_one_letter_code
_entity_poly.pdbx_strand_id
1 'polypeptide(L)'
;MGKRIFIYVLWLLLFCMMSGQVIGQNKSAESHSHTCKTVLALKNNLLYDLALAPNIEVELPLGKRWSLNVEYKCPWWSDSGCNFCYQLLSGGMEGRCWLGNRHTRGRTSGHFLGAYAEGGTYDFQLKKEKGYRGKYYAAAGITYGYVRPLARHLAIEFSVGIGYLDTEYRKYTSYGNDLVWVSSGKYHFIG
;
A
#
# COMPACT_ATOMS: atom_id res chain seq x y z
N MET A 1 -12.30 -25.46 -0.30
CA MET A 1 -11.12 -24.98 -1.09
C MET A 1 -11.08 -23.45 -1.20
N GLY A 2 -12.18 -22.74 -1.32
CA GLY A 2 -12.23 -21.27 -1.44
C GLY A 2 -11.71 -20.46 -0.23
N LYS A 3 -11.87 -20.96 1.00
CA LYS A 3 -11.34 -20.29 2.20
C LYS A 3 -9.80 -20.21 2.20
N ARG A 4 -9.11 -21.21 1.66
CA ARG A 4 -7.64 -21.24 1.61
C ARG A 4 -7.09 -20.23 0.59
N ILE A 5 -7.73 -20.06 -0.56
CA ILE A 5 -7.31 -19.08 -1.59
C ILE A 5 -7.51 -17.66 -1.08
N PHE A 6 -8.63 -17.39 -0.40
CA PHE A 6 -8.89 -16.10 0.23
C PHE A 6 -7.85 -15.77 1.31
N ILE A 7 -7.49 -16.76 2.12
CA ILE A 7 -6.43 -16.65 3.12
C ILE A 7 -5.07 -16.38 2.45
N TYR A 8 -4.75 -17.03 1.32
CA TYR A 8 -3.50 -16.76 0.60
C TYR A 8 -3.46 -15.37 -0.02
N VAL A 9 -4.58 -14.86 -0.56
CA VAL A 9 -4.67 -13.48 -1.05
C VAL A 9 -4.56 -12.49 0.12
N LEU A 10 -5.18 -12.80 1.25
CA LEU A 10 -5.06 -12.00 2.46
C LEU A 10 -3.63 -12.03 3.03
N TRP A 11 -2.98 -13.21 3.02
CA TRP A 11 -1.56 -13.37 3.37
C TRP A 11 -0.64 -12.63 2.40
N LEU A 12 -0.95 -12.61 1.11
CA LEU A 12 -0.21 -11.83 0.12
C LEU A 12 -0.35 -10.32 0.38
N LEU A 13 -1.55 -9.85 0.73
CA LEU A 13 -1.79 -8.46 1.13
C LEU A 13 -1.04 -8.10 2.42
N LEU A 14 -0.99 -9.01 3.39
CA LEU A 14 -0.24 -8.83 4.64
C LEU A 14 1.28 -8.92 4.43
N PHE A 15 1.74 -9.83 3.56
CA PHE A 15 3.14 -9.94 3.20
C PHE A 15 3.61 -8.73 2.37
N CYS A 16 2.71 -8.10 1.62
CA CYS A 16 2.95 -6.82 0.95
C CYS A 16 3.15 -5.63 1.90
N MET A 17 2.82 -5.78 3.19
CA MET A 17 3.18 -4.81 4.23
C MET A 17 4.68 -4.83 4.59
N MET A 18 5.44 -5.83 4.12
CA MET A 18 6.92 -5.83 4.19
C MET A 18 7.48 -5.15 2.94
N SER A 19 7.35 -3.83 2.87
CA SER A 19 7.69 -3.09 1.67
C SER A 19 9.16 -2.69 1.60
N GLY A 20 9.83 -3.07 0.49
CA GLY A 20 11.03 -2.39 0.03
C GLY A 20 10.60 -1.23 -0.88
N GLN A 21 10.92 -0.01 -0.54
CA GLN A 21 10.54 1.18 -1.31
C GLN A 21 11.78 1.87 -1.88
N VAL A 22 11.67 2.33 -3.11
CA VAL A 22 12.65 3.21 -3.74
C VAL A 22 12.14 4.64 -3.65
N ILE A 23 12.92 5.51 -3.02
CA ILE A 23 12.56 6.90 -2.75
C ILE A 23 13.35 7.81 -3.68
N GLY A 24 12.67 8.52 -4.56
CA GLY A 24 13.21 9.66 -5.30
C GLY A 24 13.04 10.95 -4.50
N GLN A 25 14.15 11.65 -4.20
CA GLN A 25 14.11 12.94 -3.48
C GLN A 25 14.38 14.09 -4.44
N ASN A 26 13.46 15.01 -4.59
CA ASN A 26 13.63 16.19 -5.43
C ASN A 26 14.11 17.38 -4.60
N LYS A 27 15.14 18.07 -5.07
CA LYS A 27 15.71 19.27 -4.44
C LYS A 27 15.06 20.49 -5.08
N SER A 28 14.14 21.14 -4.41
CA SER A 28 13.63 22.45 -4.85
C SER A 28 14.73 23.52 -4.81
N ALA A 29 14.72 24.39 -5.80
CA ALA A 29 15.72 25.42 -6.08
C ALA A 29 16.04 26.34 -4.88
N GLU A 30 17.26 26.87 -4.87
CA GLU A 30 17.82 27.72 -3.83
C GLU A 30 17.03 29.02 -3.64
N SER A 31 16.59 29.24 -2.43
CA SER A 31 16.23 30.55 -1.91
C SER A 31 16.96 30.74 -0.58
N HIS A 32 17.68 31.85 -0.45
CA HIS A 32 18.37 32.25 0.76
C HIS A 32 17.37 32.60 1.87
N SER A 33 17.04 31.60 2.68
CA SER A 33 16.37 31.78 3.97
C SER A 33 16.61 30.54 4.81
N HIS A 34 16.90 30.70 6.10
CA HIS A 34 17.08 29.62 7.09
C HIS A 34 15.77 28.85 7.38
N THR A 35 14.99 28.56 6.38
CA THR A 35 13.77 27.76 6.47
C THR A 35 14.10 26.31 6.15
N CYS A 36 13.66 25.40 6.99
CA CYS A 36 13.78 23.96 6.85
C CYS A 36 13.30 23.54 5.44
N LYS A 37 14.22 23.13 4.57
CA LYS A 37 13.88 22.72 3.20
C LYS A 37 12.96 21.49 3.27
N THR A 38 11.73 21.67 2.85
CA THR A 38 10.78 20.58 2.69
C THR A 38 11.20 19.74 1.49
N VAL A 39 11.64 18.52 1.74
CA VAL A 39 11.99 17.57 0.68
C VAL A 39 10.83 16.62 0.51
N LEU A 40 10.11 16.75 -0.60
CA LEU A 40 9.09 15.81 -1.01
C LEU A 40 9.79 14.51 -1.45
N ALA A 41 9.36 13.37 -0.93
CA ALA A 41 9.83 12.07 -1.38
C ALA A 41 8.74 11.39 -2.20
N LEU A 42 9.10 10.99 -3.42
CA LEU A 42 8.29 10.12 -4.26
C LEU A 42 8.78 8.69 -4.07
N LYS A 43 7.86 7.75 -3.83
CA LYS A 43 8.19 6.38 -3.49
C LYS A 43 7.40 5.40 -4.35
N ASN A 44 7.96 4.22 -4.50
CA ASN A 44 7.32 3.09 -5.13
C ASN A 44 7.58 1.85 -4.25
N ASN A 45 6.57 1.03 -4.08
CA ASN A 45 6.65 -0.21 -3.31
C ASN A 45 6.98 -1.39 -4.23
N LEU A 46 8.20 -1.89 -4.11
CA LEU A 46 8.71 -2.96 -4.97
C LEU A 46 7.96 -4.29 -4.83
N LEU A 47 7.35 -4.57 -3.67
CA LEU A 47 6.56 -5.79 -3.49
C LEU A 47 5.24 -5.71 -4.25
N TYR A 48 4.61 -4.54 -4.30
CA TYR A 48 3.43 -4.34 -5.14
C TYR A 48 3.78 -4.42 -6.62
N ASP A 49 4.95 -3.91 -7.05
CA ASP A 49 5.42 -4.05 -8.43
C ASP A 49 5.65 -5.50 -8.80
N LEU A 50 6.26 -6.29 -7.90
CA LEU A 50 6.43 -7.73 -8.10
C LEU A 50 5.08 -8.46 -8.19
N ALA A 51 4.07 -7.97 -7.49
CA ALA A 51 2.69 -8.45 -7.58
C ALA A 51 1.91 -7.87 -8.77
N LEU A 52 2.57 -7.16 -9.69
CA LEU A 52 1.96 -6.47 -10.83
C LEU A 52 0.88 -5.46 -10.41
N ALA A 53 1.06 -4.81 -9.28
CA ALA A 53 0.17 -3.80 -8.74
C ALA A 53 0.82 -2.42 -8.79
N PRO A 54 0.60 -1.64 -9.87
CA PRO A 54 1.10 -0.27 -9.97
C PRO A 54 0.70 0.53 -8.74
N ASN A 55 1.69 1.20 -8.16
CA ASN A 55 1.53 1.94 -6.92
C ASN A 55 2.40 3.20 -6.93
N ILE A 56 2.00 4.18 -6.19
CA ILE A 56 2.75 5.41 -6.00
C ILE A 56 2.51 5.92 -4.58
N GLU A 57 3.58 6.39 -3.96
CA GLU A 57 3.51 7.00 -2.63
C GLU A 57 4.23 8.34 -2.63
N VAL A 58 3.69 9.28 -1.87
CA VAL A 58 4.26 10.61 -1.68
C VAL A 58 4.39 10.90 -0.21
N GLU A 59 5.62 11.19 0.23
CA GLU A 59 5.87 11.59 1.61
C GLU A 59 6.11 13.08 1.72
N LEU A 60 5.30 13.72 2.56
CA LEU A 60 5.34 15.14 2.90
C LEU A 60 5.92 15.32 4.30
N PRO A 61 7.06 15.98 4.45
CA PRO A 61 7.59 16.30 5.77
C PRO A 61 6.75 17.36 6.47
N LEU A 62 6.38 17.09 7.71
CA LEU A 62 5.65 17.97 8.60
C LEU A 62 6.55 18.39 9.77
N GLY A 63 7.58 19.23 9.50
CA GLY A 63 8.53 19.69 10.50
C GLY A 63 9.69 18.72 10.75
N LYS A 64 10.26 18.72 11.97
CA LYS A 64 11.54 18.05 12.26
C LYS A 64 11.42 16.53 12.48
N ARG A 65 10.29 16.06 12.99
CA ARG A 65 10.11 14.65 13.41
C ARG A 65 8.89 13.98 12.80
N TRP A 66 8.05 14.71 12.07
CA TRP A 66 6.81 14.18 11.53
C TRP A 66 6.83 14.20 10.01
N SER A 67 6.17 13.24 9.41
CA SER A 67 5.83 13.26 7.99
C SER A 67 4.49 12.59 7.77
N LEU A 68 3.85 12.96 6.67
CA LEU A 68 2.65 12.32 6.17
C LEU A 68 3.02 11.58 4.88
N ASN A 69 2.75 10.30 4.83
CA ASN A 69 2.86 9.48 3.64
C ASN A 69 1.45 9.24 3.09
N VAL A 70 1.27 9.44 1.80
CA VAL A 70 0.02 9.18 1.10
C VAL A 70 0.32 8.18 -0.01
N GLU A 71 -0.46 7.11 -0.08
CA GLU A 71 -0.28 6.06 -1.07
C GLU A 71 -1.52 5.86 -1.92
N TYR A 72 -1.28 5.40 -3.15
CA TYR A 72 -2.31 5.02 -4.10
C TYR A 72 -1.89 3.77 -4.86
N LYS A 73 -2.82 2.82 -5.02
CA LYS A 73 -2.60 1.54 -5.70
C LYS A 73 -3.75 1.29 -6.66
N CYS A 74 -3.43 0.95 -7.91
CA CYS A 74 -4.45 0.75 -8.95
C CYS A 74 -4.05 -0.34 -9.96
N PRO A 75 -3.87 -1.61 -9.56
CA PRO A 75 -3.86 -2.70 -10.53
C PRO A 75 -5.25 -2.85 -11.14
N TRP A 76 -5.31 -2.89 -12.48
CA TRP A 76 -6.56 -2.99 -13.21
C TRP A 76 -6.42 -3.97 -14.36
N TRP A 77 -6.28 -5.25 -14.01
CA TRP A 77 -6.05 -6.31 -14.98
C TRP A 77 -7.28 -7.21 -15.08
N SER A 78 -7.85 -7.36 -16.28
CA SER A 78 -8.95 -8.26 -16.54
C SER A 78 -8.83 -8.87 -17.95
N ASP A 79 -9.30 -10.12 -18.07
CA ASP A 79 -9.45 -10.79 -19.36
C ASP A 79 -10.88 -10.66 -19.86
N SER A 80 -11.03 -10.37 -21.17
CA SER A 80 -12.32 -10.28 -21.86
C SER A 80 -13.15 -11.58 -21.85
N GLY A 81 -12.52 -12.70 -21.53
CA GLY A 81 -13.17 -14.02 -21.40
C GLY A 81 -13.76 -14.32 -20.02
N CYS A 82 -13.80 -13.35 -19.09
CA CYS A 82 -14.27 -13.53 -17.70
C CYS A 82 -13.55 -14.67 -16.95
N ASN A 83 -12.30 -14.97 -17.31
CA ASN A 83 -11.53 -16.04 -16.71
C ASN A 83 -10.58 -15.53 -15.61
N PHE A 84 -10.15 -14.27 -15.73
CA PHE A 84 -9.19 -13.65 -14.84
C PHE A 84 -9.59 -12.20 -14.59
N CYS A 85 -9.60 -11.81 -13.32
CA CYS A 85 -9.77 -10.42 -12.90
C CYS A 85 -8.87 -10.20 -11.67
N TYR A 86 -8.03 -9.19 -11.76
CA TYR A 86 -7.19 -8.70 -10.67
C TYR A 86 -7.29 -7.19 -10.64
N GLN A 87 -8.23 -6.70 -9.88
CA GLN A 87 -8.51 -5.28 -9.75
C GLN A 87 -8.47 -4.88 -8.28
N LEU A 88 -7.74 -3.83 -7.99
CA LEU A 88 -7.67 -3.20 -6.69
C LEU A 88 -7.60 -1.70 -6.89
N LEU A 89 -8.49 -0.97 -6.27
CA LEU A 89 -8.43 0.48 -6.18
C LEU A 89 -8.31 0.83 -4.71
N SER A 90 -7.18 1.36 -4.31
CA SER A 90 -6.84 1.59 -2.92
C SER A 90 -6.13 2.91 -2.74
N GLY A 91 -6.46 3.58 -1.65
CA GLY A 91 -5.75 4.76 -1.18
C GLY A 91 -5.53 4.70 0.32
N GLY A 92 -4.41 5.22 0.78
CA GLY A 92 -4.06 5.21 2.19
C GLY A 92 -3.25 6.43 2.60
N MET A 93 -3.18 6.64 3.89
CA MET A 93 -2.33 7.65 4.51
C MET A 93 -1.66 7.09 5.76
N GLU A 94 -0.45 7.53 6.01
CA GLU A 94 0.32 7.14 7.18
C GLU A 94 1.00 8.35 7.80
N GLY A 95 0.69 8.63 9.07
CA GLY A 95 1.41 9.60 9.87
C GLY A 95 2.64 8.96 10.50
N ARG A 96 3.83 9.50 10.24
CA ARG A 96 5.12 8.95 10.67
C ARG A 96 5.80 9.84 11.69
N CYS A 97 6.28 9.25 12.76
CA CYS A 97 7.14 9.86 13.75
C CYS A 97 8.56 9.30 13.64
N TRP A 98 9.52 10.15 13.28
CA TRP A 98 10.92 9.75 13.09
C TRP A 98 11.66 9.70 14.40
N LEU A 99 12.31 8.56 14.67
CA LEU A 99 13.11 8.32 15.86
C LEU A 99 14.51 8.88 15.61
N GLY A 100 14.77 10.08 16.11
CA GLY A 100 16.04 10.79 15.94
C GLY A 100 15.97 12.00 15.01
N ASN A 101 17.13 12.54 14.65
CA ASN A 101 17.21 13.69 13.74
C ASN A 101 17.10 13.25 12.28
N ARG A 102 15.91 13.43 11.69
CA ARG A 102 15.59 13.17 10.30
C ARG A 102 16.51 13.90 9.30
N HIS A 103 17.08 15.03 9.71
CA HIS A 103 17.79 15.95 8.84
C HIS A 103 19.30 15.81 8.87
N THR A 104 19.84 14.67 9.27
CA THR A 104 21.28 14.45 9.13
C THR A 104 21.68 14.53 7.66
N ARG A 105 22.31 15.62 7.26
CA ARG A 105 22.78 15.92 5.90
C ARG A 105 21.68 16.17 4.85
N GLY A 106 20.51 16.67 5.24
CA GLY A 106 19.43 17.01 4.29
C GLY A 106 18.79 15.82 3.59
N ARG A 107 18.85 14.65 4.19
CA ARG A 107 18.26 13.40 3.70
C ARG A 107 17.34 12.79 4.73
N THR A 108 16.22 12.23 4.28
CA THR A 108 15.36 11.39 5.11
C THR A 108 16.07 10.06 5.36
N SER A 109 16.38 9.76 6.61
CA SER A 109 17.05 8.52 6.99
C SER A 109 16.79 8.19 8.45
N GLY A 110 16.84 6.90 8.78
CA GLY A 110 16.67 6.42 10.15
C GLY A 110 15.39 5.63 10.35
N HIS A 111 15.07 5.42 11.60
CA HIS A 111 13.91 4.65 12.02
C HIS A 111 12.69 5.54 12.20
N PHE A 112 11.50 4.99 11.93
CA PHE A 112 10.24 5.67 12.19
C PHE A 112 9.20 4.70 12.75
N LEU A 113 8.25 5.26 13.47
CA LEU A 113 6.99 4.63 13.85
C LEU A 113 5.87 5.35 13.11
N GLY A 114 4.95 4.60 12.52
CA GLY A 114 3.82 5.12 11.79
C GLY A 114 2.49 4.64 12.35
N ALA A 115 1.45 5.39 12.06
CA ALA A 115 0.07 4.96 12.18
C ALA A 115 -0.58 5.18 10.83
N TYR A 116 -1.19 4.13 10.28
CA TYR A 116 -1.78 4.16 8.95
C TYR A 116 -3.27 3.88 8.95
N ALA A 117 -3.93 4.39 7.94
CA ALA A 117 -5.28 4.00 7.55
C ALA A 117 -5.34 3.92 6.03
N GLU A 118 -5.92 2.85 5.51
CA GLU A 118 -6.14 2.65 4.09
C GLU A 118 -7.52 2.08 3.82
N GLY A 119 -8.00 2.26 2.60
CA GLY A 119 -9.26 1.68 2.18
C GLY A 119 -9.39 1.65 0.66
N GLY A 120 -10.32 0.83 0.20
CA GLY A 120 -10.52 0.66 -1.23
C GLY A 120 -11.56 -0.39 -1.57
N THR A 121 -11.53 -0.76 -2.83
CA THR A 121 -12.37 -1.84 -3.40
C THR A 121 -11.50 -2.80 -4.17
N TYR A 122 -11.93 -4.04 -4.26
CA TYR A 122 -11.20 -5.07 -5.00
C TYR A 122 -12.13 -6.02 -5.75
N ASP A 123 -11.60 -6.60 -6.84
CA ASP A 123 -12.25 -7.69 -7.56
C ASP A 123 -11.19 -8.72 -7.98
N PHE A 124 -11.28 -9.90 -7.40
CA PHE A 124 -10.31 -10.97 -7.61
C PHE A 124 -10.98 -12.22 -8.17
N GLN A 125 -10.64 -12.56 -9.38
CA GLN A 125 -11.03 -13.81 -10.03
C GLN A 125 -9.78 -14.48 -10.59
N LEU A 126 -9.34 -15.54 -9.96
CA LEU A 126 -8.16 -16.31 -10.38
C LEU A 126 -8.54 -17.58 -11.16
N LYS A 127 -9.82 -17.91 -11.26
CA LYS A 127 -10.34 -19.09 -11.96
C LYS A 127 -11.69 -18.79 -12.58
N LYS A 128 -11.96 -19.42 -13.70
CA LYS A 128 -13.19 -19.29 -14.50
C LYS A 128 -14.50 -19.40 -13.74
N GLU A 129 -14.52 -20.04 -12.58
CA GLU A 129 -15.75 -20.41 -11.90
C GLU A 129 -16.05 -19.61 -10.63
N LYS A 130 -15.09 -18.85 -10.07
CA LYS A 130 -15.28 -18.20 -8.75
C LYS A 130 -14.48 -16.92 -8.64
N GLY A 131 -15.18 -15.82 -8.42
CA GLY A 131 -14.60 -14.52 -8.12
C GLY A 131 -15.07 -13.98 -6.76
N TYR A 132 -14.30 -13.07 -6.21
CA TYR A 132 -14.57 -12.35 -4.96
C TYR A 132 -14.50 -10.85 -5.25
N ARG A 133 -15.62 -10.18 -5.14
CA ARG A 133 -15.70 -8.74 -5.26
C ARG A 133 -15.90 -8.12 -3.88
N GLY A 134 -14.91 -7.36 -3.43
CA GLY A 134 -15.01 -6.55 -2.23
C GLY A 134 -15.80 -5.29 -2.51
N LYS A 135 -16.89 -5.10 -1.78
CA LYS A 135 -17.64 -3.86 -1.83
C LYS A 135 -16.80 -2.71 -1.28
N TYR A 136 -16.11 -2.98 -0.20
CA TYR A 136 -15.08 -2.13 0.39
C TYR A 136 -14.12 -2.98 1.22
N TYR A 137 -12.96 -2.46 1.49
CA TYR A 137 -12.15 -2.83 2.64
C TYR A 137 -11.64 -1.57 3.31
N ALA A 138 -11.40 -1.65 4.60
CA ALA A 138 -10.76 -0.63 5.39
C ALA A 138 -9.74 -1.30 6.31
N ALA A 139 -8.56 -0.73 6.42
CA ALA A 139 -7.53 -1.21 7.33
C ALA A 139 -6.91 -0.03 8.08
N ALA A 140 -6.54 -0.27 9.32
CA ALA A 140 -5.82 0.71 10.13
C ALA A 140 -4.87 -0.02 11.08
N GLY A 141 -3.71 0.56 11.33
CA GLY A 141 -2.71 -0.08 12.18
C GLY A 141 -1.51 0.81 12.46
N ILE A 142 -0.47 0.16 12.93
CA ILE A 142 0.82 0.78 13.23
C ILE A 142 1.91 0.15 12.39
N THR A 143 2.91 0.93 12.04
CA THR A 143 4.07 0.50 11.28
C THR A 143 5.36 0.85 12.00
N TYR A 144 6.38 0.08 11.75
CA TYR A 144 7.76 0.40 12.08
C TYR A 144 8.59 0.26 10.81
N GLY A 145 9.44 1.24 10.55
CA GLY A 145 10.28 1.21 9.36
C GLY A 145 11.64 1.82 9.56
N TYR A 146 12.51 1.53 8.59
CA TYR A 146 13.86 2.02 8.50
C TYR A 146 14.20 2.46 7.09
N VAL A 147 14.68 3.69 6.95
CA VAL A 147 15.10 4.27 5.67
C VAL A 147 16.62 4.38 5.62
N ARG A 148 17.22 3.80 4.58
CA ARG A 148 18.66 3.87 4.31
C ARG A 148 18.91 4.62 3.00
N PRO A 149 19.63 5.74 3.02
CA PRO A 149 20.07 6.42 1.81
C PRO A 149 21.09 5.57 1.04
N LEU A 150 20.85 5.33 -0.24
CA LEU A 150 21.77 4.61 -1.13
C LEU A 150 22.59 5.59 -1.95
N ALA A 151 22.00 6.68 -2.42
CA ALA A 151 22.67 7.71 -3.23
C ALA A 151 22.14 9.10 -2.88
N ARG A 152 22.61 10.13 -3.58
CA ARG A 152 22.25 11.53 -3.32
C ARG A 152 20.74 11.79 -3.37
N HIS A 153 20.02 11.10 -4.25
CA HIS A 153 18.58 11.24 -4.48
C HIS A 153 17.82 9.93 -4.37
N LEU A 154 18.47 8.88 -3.87
CA LEU A 154 17.91 7.55 -3.80
C LEU A 154 18.04 7.00 -2.39
N ALA A 155 16.98 6.43 -1.87
CA ALA A 155 16.98 5.69 -0.61
C ALA A 155 16.14 4.42 -0.75
N ILE A 156 16.39 3.46 0.11
CA ILE A 156 15.56 2.26 0.26
C ILE A 156 14.91 2.30 1.64
N GLU A 157 13.66 1.94 1.69
CA GLU A 157 12.86 1.85 2.91
C GLU A 157 12.43 0.40 3.13
N PHE A 158 12.51 -0.04 4.38
CA PHE A 158 11.97 -1.31 4.85
C PHE A 158 10.96 -0.99 5.94
N SER A 159 9.75 -1.48 5.82
CA SER A 159 8.71 -1.31 6.83
C SER A 159 7.94 -2.59 7.06
N VAL A 160 7.44 -2.72 8.28
CA VAL A 160 6.54 -3.80 8.70
C VAL A 160 5.43 -3.19 9.54
N GLY A 161 4.20 -3.63 9.32
CA GLY A 161 3.04 -3.13 10.03
C GLY A 161 2.19 -4.25 10.61
N ILE A 162 1.42 -3.89 11.63
CA ILE A 162 0.36 -4.72 12.22
C ILE A 162 -0.90 -3.88 12.35
N GLY A 163 -2.05 -4.44 12.03
CA GLY A 163 -3.29 -3.68 12.05
C GLY A 163 -4.55 -4.51 11.99
N TYR A 164 -5.66 -3.81 11.95
CA TYR A 164 -6.99 -4.35 11.81
C TYR A 164 -7.51 -4.11 10.41
N LEU A 165 -8.11 -5.13 9.81
CA LEU A 165 -8.74 -5.08 8.50
C LEU A 165 -10.21 -5.50 8.61
N ASP A 166 -11.07 -4.68 8.03
CA ASP A 166 -12.50 -4.95 7.85
C ASP A 166 -12.85 -4.96 6.37
N THR A 167 -13.62 -5.94 5.93
CA THR A 167 -14.05 -6.03 4.53
C THR A 167 -15.40 -6.71 4.37
N GLU A 168 -16.20 -6.18 3.46
CA GLU A 168 -17.44 -6.79 2.98
C GLU A 168 -17.24 -7.28 1.56
N TYR A 169 -17.45 -8.57 1.33
CA TYR A 169 -17.25 -9.19 0.02
C TYR A 169 -18.49 -9.92 -0.46
N ARG A 170 -18.59 -10.02 -1.79
CA ARG A 170 -19.56 -10.87 -2.49
C ARG A 170 -18.81 -11.90 -3.30
N LYS A 171 -19.32 -13.12 -3.28
CA LYS A 171 -18.86 -14.19 -4.15
C LYS A 171 -19.74 -14.26 -5.37
N TYR A 172 -19.12 -14.39 -6.53
CA TYR A 172 -19.82 -14.66 -7.77
C TYR A 172 -19.24 -15.88 -8.47
N THR A 173 -20.07 -16.48 -9.30
CA THR A 173 -19.65 -17.56 -10.21
C THR A 173 -19.98 -17.14 -11.62
N SER A 174 -19.04 -17.33 -12.55
CA SER A 174 -19.29 -17.12 -13.98
C SER A 174 -20.03 -18.33 -14.54
N TYR A 175 -21.20 -18.10 -15.14
CA TYR A 175 -21.95 -19.10 -15.88
C TYR A 175 -22.12 -18.62 -17.31
N GLY A 176 -21.32 -19.16 -18.23
CA GLY A 176 -21.20 -18.60 -19.56
C GLY A 176 -20.61 -17.19 -19.55
N ASN A 177 -21.36 -16.20 -20.06
CA ASN A 177 -20.99 -14.78 -20.04
C ASN A 177 -21.62 -13.98 -18.90
N ASP A 178 -22.41 -14.63 -18.02
CA ASP A 178 -23.12 -13.98 -16.93
C ASP A 178 -22.43 -14.22 -15.59
N LEU A 179 -22.44 -13.19 -14.74
CA LEU A 179 -21.96 -13.25 -13.37
C LEU A 179 -23.13 -13.47 -12.41
N VAL A 180 -23.16 -14.61 -11.75
CA VAL A 180 -24.21 -14.97 -10.79
C VAL A 180 -23.67 -14.82 -9.36
N TRP A 181 -24.34 -14.02 -8.55
CA TRP A 181 -24.02 -13.86 -7.14
C TRP A 181 -24.40 -15.11 -6.33
N VAL A 182 -23.46 -15.66 -5.58
CA VAL A 182 -23.66 -16.90 -4.81
C VAL A 182 -23.82 -16.62 -3.32
N SER A 183 -23.04 -15.71 -2.76
CA SER A 183 -23.10 -15.38 -1.33
C SER A 183 -22.39 -14.08 -1.03
N SER A 184 -22.73 -13.47 0.11
CA SER A 184 -21.99 -12.33 0.67
C SER A 184 -21.48 -12.67 2.08
N GLY A 185 -20.47 -11.96 2.54
CA GLY A 185 -19.93 -12.11 3.89
C GLY A 185 -19.12 -10.90 4.32
N LYS A 186 -18.97 -10.76 5.63
CA LYS A 186 -18.05 -9.83 6.24
C LYS A 186 -16.88 -10.60 6.83
N TYR A 187 -15.71 -10.00 6.79
CA TYR A 187 -14.51 -10.57 7.35
C TYR A 187 -13.73 -9.51 8.13
N HIS A 188 -13.33 -9.87 9.32
CA HIS A 188 -12.51 -9.06 10.20
C HIS A 188 -11.23 -9.82 10.49
N PHE A 189 -10.10 -9.14 10.41
CA PHE A 189 -8.79 -9.76 10.63
C PHE A 189 -7.87 -8.81 11.41
N ILE A 190 -7.08 -9.37 12.31
CA ILE A 190 -5.98 -8.71 13.02
C ILE A 190 -4.69 -9.42 12.59
N GLY A 191 -3.74 -8.68 12.03
CA GLY A 191 -2.45 -9.20 11.57
C GLY A 191 -1.36 -8.17 11.62
#